data_6dca981437590b67764f21d97f63e457
#
_entry.id   6dca981437590b67764f21d97f63e457
#
_cell.length_a   1.000
_cell.length_b   1.000
_cell.length_c   1.000
_cell.angle_alpha   90.00
_cell.angle_beta   90.00
_cell.angle_gamma   90.00
#
_symmetry.space_group_name_H-M   'P 1'
#
loop_
_entity.id
_entity.type
_entity.pdbx_description
1 polymer ?
#
loop_
_entity_poly.entity_id
_entity_poly.type
_entity_poly.pdbx_seq_one_letter_code
_entity_poly.pdbx_strand_id
1 'polypeptide(L)'
;YTIATHGKKVPKPYRLTHLCFFDAGSHNTGLQDDSSTKLFQGRMDLCRRFAEEYNYGFILIKNDIYELLNRHGGYSHVENHTFMALSCIYALQGAFAKYFYSAGCSIREFSCVKQKENSQLDAAHYDMLTLNSASIPGLDFISTGGSLDRITKTKTIADYAPAYKYLNVCVTAVENDSTCFKCVRTMLTLDALGKLDKFSAVFDVQYYMNH
;
A
#
# COMPACT_ATOMS: atom_id res chain seq x y z
N TYR A 1 3.04 -7.93 1.13
CA TYR A 1 3.53 -8.60 2.35
C TYR A 1 2.34 -9.04 3.23
N THR A 2 1.47 -8.13 3.67
CA THR A 2 0.34 -8.42 4.58
C THR A 2 -0.52 -9.59 4.09
N ILE A 3 -0.90 -9.59 2.81
CA ILE A 3 -1.69 -10.68 2.22
C ILE A 3 -0.92 -12.00 2.24
N ALA A 4 0.37 -11.99 1.92
CA ALA A 4 1.21 -13.19 1.90
C ALA A 4 1.35 -13.83 3.29
N THR A 5 1.31 -13.04 4.35
CA THR A 5 1.51 -13.49 5.74
C THR A 5 0.20 -13.73 6.49
N HIS A 6 -0.82 -12.88 6.30
CA HIS A 6 -2.09 -12.90 7.03
C HIS A 6 -3.28 -13.42 6.20
N GLY A 7 -3.04 -13.91 4.99
CA GLY A 7 -4.11 -14.47 4.15
C GLY A 7 -4.72 -15.72 4.77
N LYS A 8 -4.11 -16.89 4.52
CA LYS A 8 -4.66 -18.19 4.97
C LYS A 8 -3.82 -18.88 6.05
N LYS A 9 -2.62 -18.38 6.34
CA LYS A 9 -1.60 -19.05 7.18
C LYS A 9 -1.71 -18.74 8.68
N VAL A 10 -2.60 -17.87 9.08
CA VAL A 10 -2.79 -17.44 10.48
C VAL A 10 -4.11 -17.98 11.06
N PRO A 11 -4.28 -18.00 12.39
CA PRO A 11 -5.55 -18.38 13.03
C PRO A 11 -6.73 -17.59 12.48
N LYS A 12 -7.91 -18.24 12.39
CA LYS A 12 -9.11 -17.67 11.75
C LYS A 12 -9.44 -16.22 12.16
N PRO A 13 -9.35 -15.82 13.45
CA PRO A 13 -9.65 -14.43 13.86
C PRO A 13 -8.71 -13.36 13.29
N TYR A 14 -7.56 -13.75 12.76
CA TYR A 14 -6.53 -12.85 12.19
C TYR A 14 -6.39 -12.99 10.67
N ARG A 15 -7.23 -13.79 10.03
CA ARG A 15 -7.21 -13.93 8.57
C ARG A 15 -7.83 -12.73 7.90
N LEU A 16 -7.21 -12.30 6.81
CA LEU A 16 -7.81 -11.33 5.92
C LEU A 16 -9.04 -11.93 5.25
N THR A 17 -10.13 -11.21 5.27
CA THR A 17 -11.38 -11.56 4.60
C THR A 17 -11.71 -10.63 3.45
N HIS A 18 -11.31 -9.36 3.56
CA HIS A 18 -11.59 -8.31 2.59
C HIS A 18 -10.34 -7.49 2.29
N LEU A 19 -10.28 -6.93 1.10
CA LEU A 19 -9.31 -5.93 0.69
C LEU A 19 -10.02 -4.60 0.52
N CYS A 20 -9.48 -3.54 1.12
CA CYS A 20 -10.01 -2.19 1.00
C CYS A 20 -9.18 -1.39 -0.01
N PHE A 21 -9.85 -0.74 -0.94
CA PHE A 21 -9.27 0.24 -1.85
C PHE A 21 -9.88 1.62 -1.56
N PHE A 22 -9.02 2.62 -1.39
CA PHE A 22 -9.47 3.94 -0.95
C PHE A 22 -9.39 4.95 -2.08
N ASP A 23 -10.51 5.63 -2.34
CA ASP A 23 -10.58 6.86 -3.09
C ASP A 23 -10.65 8.02 -2.09
N ALA A 24 -9.50 8.42 -1.60
CA ALA A 24 -9.35 9.32 -0.47
C ALA A 24 -8.17 10.30 -0.68
N GLY A 25 -7.96 10.74 -1.93
CA GLY A 25 -6.98 11.75 -2.29
C GLY A 25 -5.64 11.25 -2.82
N SER A 26 -5.29 9.97 -2.69
CA SER A 26 -4.00 9.44 -3.14
C SER A 26 -3.77 9.47 -4.65
N HIS A 27 -4.84 9.54 -5.44
CA HIS A 27 -4.81 9.61 -6.90
C HIS A 27 -5.25 10.97 -7.45
N ASN A 28 -5.68 11.87 -6.56
CA ASN A 28 -6.14 13.20 -6.92
C ASN A 28 -5.00 14.21 -6.69
N THR A 29 -4.34 14.61 -7.73
CA THR A 29 -3.27 15.61 -7.69
C THR A 29 -3.80 17.06 -7.65
N GLY A 30 -5.10 17.24 -7.38
CA GLY A 30 -5.78 18.55 -7.42
C GLY A 30 -6.20 18.97 -8.82
N LEU A 31 -5.82 18.22 -9.83
CA LEU A 31 -6.27 18.32 -11.20
C LEU A 31 -7.11 17.07 -11.48
N GLN A 32 -8.41 17.24 -11.68
CA GLN A 32 -9.26 16.19 -12.26
C GLN A 32 -8.89 16.04 -13.74
N ASP A 33 -7.75 15.44 -14.01
CA ASP A 33 -7.38 15.11 -15.38
C ASP A 33 -7.74 13.65 -15.70
N ASP A 34 -7.87 13.35 -16.97
CA ASP A 34 -8.17 12.01 -17.47
C ASP A 34 -7.09 10.99 -17.06
N SER A 35 -5.87 11.42 -16.81
CA SER A 35 -4.74 10.54 -16.47
C SER A 35 -4.85 10.01 -15.04
N SER A 36 -5.18 10.86 -14.08
CA SER A 36 -5.41 10.45 -12.68
C SER A 36 -6.62 9.53 -12.57
N THR A 37 -7.68 9.81 -13.31
CA THR A 37 -8.89 8.95 -13.33
C THR A 37 -8.58 7.58 -13.91
N LYS A 38 -7.83 7.50 -15.01
CA LYS A 38 -7.41 6.22 -15.62
C LYS A 38 -6.49 5.44 -14.70
N LEU A 39 -5.55 6.11 -14.02
CA LEU A 39 -4.64 5.49 -13.06
C LEU A 39 -5.41 4.90 -11.87
N PHE A 40 -6.34 5.65 -11.30
CA PHE A 40 -7.22 5.18 -10.23
C PHE A 40 -8.02 3.97 -10.67
N GLN A 41 -8.74 4.06 -11.79
CA GLN A 41 -9.60 3.00 -12.30
C GLN A 41 -8.80 1.72 -12.59
N GLY A 42 -7.67 1.83 -13.28
CA GLY A 42 -6.83 0.68 -13.61
C GLY A 42 -6.27 -0.03 -12.37
N ARG A 43 -5.83 0.71 -11.35
CA ARG A 43 -5.35 0.14 -10.08
C ARG A 43 -6.47 -0.49 -9.26
N MET A 44 -7.64 0.13 -9.24
CA MET A 44 -8.82 -0.42 -8.60
C MET A 44 -9.22 -1.76 -9.24
N ASP A 45 -9.23 -1.83 -10.57
CA ASP A 45 -9.57 -3.03 -11.32
C ASP A 45 -8.53 -4.14 -11.12
N LEU A 46 -7.25 -3.81 -11.01
CA LEU A 46 -6.20 -4.76 -10.66
C LEU A 46 -6.43 -5.37 -9.27
N CYS A 47 -6.72 -4.52 -8.28
CA CYS A 47 -7.02 -4.98 -6.91
C CYS A 47 -8.30 -5.82 -6.85
N ARG A 48 -9.34 -5.45 -7.59
CA ARG A 48 -10.61 -6.21 -7.66
C ARG A 48 -10.38 -7.58 -8.28
N ARG A 49 -9.70 -7.68 -9.41
CA ARG A 49 -9.37 -8.97 -10.05
C ARG A 49 -8.56 -9.88 -9.13
N PHE A 50 -7.58 -9.31 -8.40
CA PHE A 50 -6.84 -10.05 -7.38
C PHE A 50 -7.78 -10.57 -6.28
N ALA A 51 -8.66 -9.74 -5.76
CA ALA A 51 -9.59 -10.13 -4.69
C ALA A 51 -10.51 -11.28 -5.15
N GLU A 52 -11.07 -11.18 -6.36
CA GLU A 52 -11.93 -12.21 -6.97
C GLU A 52 -11.17 -13.52 -7.18
N GLU A 53 -9.98 -13.49 -7.78
CA GLU A 53 -9.18 -14.69 -8.07
C GLU A 53 -8.76 -15.44 -6.79
N TYR A 54 -8.49 -14.70 -5.70
CA TYR A 54 -8.03 -15.30 -4.43
C TYR A 54 -9.10 -15.39 -3.35
N ASN A 55 -10.39 -15.18 -3.71
CA ASN A 55 -11.54 -15.28 -2.81
C ASN A 55 -11.44 -14.35 -1.59
N TYR A 56 -11.13 -13.08 -1.83
CA TYR A 56 -11.28 -11.99 -0.87
C TYR A 56 -12.51 -11.14 -1.24
N GLY A 57 -13.22 -10.63 -0.25
CA GLY A 57 -14.16 -9.54 -0.48
C GLY A 57 -13.40 -8.29 -0.92
N PHE A 58 -14.00 -7.48 -1.78
CA PHE A 58 -13.43 -6.21 -2.23
C PHE A 58 -14.35 -5.06 -1.80
N ILE A 59 -13.77 -4.07 -1.12
CA ILE A 59 -14.48 -2.89 -0.62
C ILE A 59 -13.82 -1.65 -1.19
N LEU A 60 -14.58 -0.90 -2.01
CA LEU A 60 -14.19 0.43 -2.43
C LEU A 60 -14.77 1.45 -1.46
N ILE A 61 -13.90 2.25 -0.86
CA ILE A 61 -14.30 3.33 0.06
C ILE A 61 -13.93 4.65 -0.59
N LYS A 62 -14.94 5.53 -0.74
CA LYS A 62 -14.78 6.88 -1.28
C LYS A 62 -15.04 7.89 -0.16
N ASN A 63 -14.18 8.91 -0.05
CA ASN A 63 -14.45 10.07 0.77
C ASN A 63 -13.83 11.32 0.12
N ASP A 64 -14.36 12.48 0.50
CA ASP A 64 -13.98 13.80 0.02
C ASP A 64 -13.24 14.66 1.06
N ILE A 65 -12.78 14.04 2.16
CA ILE A 65 -12.06 14.74 3.24
C ILE A 65 -10.83 15.47 2.68
N TYR A 66 -10.16 14.91 1.66
CA TYR A 66 -9.01 15.56 1.02
C TYR A 66 -9.40 16.90 0.35
N GLU A 67 -10.63 17.04 -0.16
CA GLU A 67 -11.11 18.31 -0.71
C GLU A 67 -11.31 19.35 0.41
N LEU A 68 -11.85 18.93 1.56
CA LEU A 68 -11.99 19.78 2.73
C LEU A 68 -10.61 20.25 3.21
N LEU A 69 -9.64 19.35 3.30
CA LEU A 69 -8.26 19.70 3.68
C LEU A 69 -7.63 20.69 2.69
N ASN A 70 -7.83 20.50 1.38
CA ASN A 70 -7.33 21.44 0.36
C ASN A 70 -7.92 22.84 0.51
N ARG A 71 -9.18 22.97 0.92
CA ARG A 71 -9.82 24.29 1.16
C ARG A 71 -9.27 25.00 2.40
N HIS A 72 -8.70 24.25 3.37
CA HIS A 72 -8.33 24.79 4.69
C HIS A 72 -6.84 24.74 5.03
N GLY A 73 -5.96 24.39 4.12
CA GLY A 73 -4.53 24.36 4.44
C GLY A 73 -3.68 23.48 3.54
N GLY A 74 -4.34 22.73 2.67
CA GLY A 74 -3.68 21.84 1.73
C GLY A 74 -3.64 20.38 2.21
N TYR A 75 -3.97 19.49 1.31
CA TYR A 75 -3.80 18.05 1.47
C TYR A 75 -2.39 17.67 1.04
N SER A 76 -1.67 16.99 1.92
CA SER A 76 -0.39 16.34 1.60
C SER A 76 -0.57 14.83 1.75
N HIS A 77 -0.47 14.10 0.62
CA HIS A 77 -0.57 12.64 0.69
C HIS A 77 0.49 12.05 1.62
N VAL A 78 1.71 12.53 1.56
CA VAL A 78 2.83 12.06 2.38
C VAL A 78 2.53 12.22 3.88
N GLU A 79 1.99 13.35 4.29
CA GLU A 79 1.69 13.64 5.70
C GLU A 79 0.35 13.04 6.17
N ASN A 80 -0.59 12.77 5.26
CA ASN A 80 -1.97 12.46 5.62
C ASN A 80 -2.44 11.02 5.28
N HIS A 81 -1.70 10.23 4.50
CA HIS A 81 -2.20 8.95 3.98
C HIS A 81 -2.68 7.98 5.07
N THR A 82 -1.99 7.90 6.22
CA THR A 82 -2.41 7.03 7.34
C THR A 82 -3.72 7.51 7.94
N PHE A 83 -3.85 8.81 8.19
CA PHE A 83 -5.08 9.40 8.75
C PHE A 83 -6.27 9.29 7.80
N MET A 84 -6.03 9.39 6.48
CA MET A 84 -7.06 9.18 5.47
C MET A 84 -7.57 7.73 5.48
N ALA A 85 -6.67 6.75 5.59
CA ALA A 85 -7.07 5.35 5.74
C ALA A 85 -7.86 5.11 7.03
N LEU A 86 -7.41 5.68 8.16
CA LEU A 86 -8.12 5.61 9.44
C LEU A 86 -9.52 6.20 9.34
N SER A 87 -9.69 7.39 8.75
CA SER A 87 -11.00 8.04 8.61
C SER A 87 -11.99 7.17 7.83
N CYS A 88 -11.52 6.54 6.74
CA CYS A 88 -12.32 5.61 5.96
C CYS A 88 -12.79 4.40 6.78
N ILE A 89 -11.90 3.82 7.58
CA ILE A 89 -12.22 2.64 8.40
C ILE A 89 -13.10 3.02 9.59
N TYR A 90 -12.90 4.16 10.23
CA TYR A 90 -13.80 4.65 11.30
C TYR A 90 -15.23 4.88 10.80
N ALA A 91 -15.40 5.39 9.59
CA ALA A 91 -16.73 5.55 9.00
C ALA A 91 -17.48 4.21 8.86
N LEU A 92 -16.75 3.09 8.84
CA LEU A 92 -17.26 1.73 8.70
C LEU A 92 -16.97 0.86 9.94
N GLN A 93 -16.73 1.46 11.10
CA GLN A 93 -16.30 0.76 12.32
C GLN A 93 -17.25 -0.39 12.76
N GLY A 94 -18.54 -0.30 12.45
CA GLY A 94 -19.51 -1.37 12.74
C GLY A 94 -19.38 -2.60 11.80
N ALA A 95 -18.64 -2.49 10.71
CA ALA A 95 -18.45 -3.59 9.73
C ALA A 95 -17.13 -4.33 9.92
N PHE A 96 -16.16 -3.79 10.67
CA PHE A 96 -14.82 -4.35 10.82
C PHE A 96 -14.50 -4.60 12.29
N ALA A 97 -13.93 -5.76 12.59
CA ALA A 97 -13.31 -6.03 13.90
C ALA A 97 -11.80 -5.74 13.89
N LYS A 98 -11.16 -5.86 12.74
CA LYS A 98 -9.71 -5.66 12.58
C LYS A 98 -9.40 -5.02 11.23
N TYR A 99 -8.51 -4.06 11.25
CA TYR A 99 -7.94 -3.48 10.05
C TYR A 99 -6.42 -3.65 10.04
N PHE A 100 -5.91 -4.35 9.03
CA PHE A 100 -4.48 -4.58 8.85
C PHE A 100 -3.89 -3.55 7.90
N TYR A 101 -3.02 -2.72 8.42
CA TYR A 101 -2.31 -1.69 7.67
C TYR A 101 -0.89 -2.18 7.34
N SER A 102 -0.49 -2.12 6.07
CA SER A 102 0.87 -2.49 5.66
C SER A 102 1.82 -1.34 5.94
N ALA A 103 2.71 -1.49 6.93
CA ALA A 103 3.69 -0.47 7.28
C ALA A 103 4.59 -0.10 6.10
N GLY A 104 4.70 1.19 5.81
CA GLY A 104 5.58 1.74 4.77
C GLY A 104 7.05 1.67 5.18
N CYS A 105 7.34 1.99 6.43
CA CYS A 105 8.67 2.02 7.05
C CYS A 105 8.83 0.91 8.09
N SER A 106 10.06 0.63 8.48
CA SER A 106 10.37 -0.25 9.61
C SER A 106 10.47 0.57 10.91
N ILE A 107 10.38 -0.11 12.06
CA ILE A 107 10.58 0.55 13.38
C ILE A 107 11.96 1.23 13.49
N ARG A 108 12.95 0.78 12.74
CA ARG A 108 14.28 1.41 12.72
C ARG A 108 14.26 2.79 12.05
N GLU A 109 13.27 3.04 11.22
CA GLU A 109 13.05 4.31 10.52
C GLU A 109 12.04 5.19 11.27
N PHE A 110 11.61 4.79 12.48
CA PHE A 110 10.64 5.54 13.29
C PHE A 110 11.14 6.96 13.56
N SER A 111 10.31 7.94 13.25
CA SER A 111 10.59 9.36 13.49
C SER A 111 9.30 10.16 13.57
N CYS A 112 9.20 11.04 14.56
CA CYS A 112 8.16 12.06 14.67
C CYS A 112 8.69 13.46 14.30
N VAL A 113 9.87 13.56 13.68
CA VAL A 113 10.53 14.82 13.32
C VAL A 113 10.78 14.84 11.82
N LYS A 114 10.60 15.99 11.20
CA LYS A 114 10.97 16.20 9.79
C LYS A 114 12.46 15.95 9.62
N GLN A 115 12.81 15.11 8.65
CA GLN A 115 14.21 14.90 8.30
C GLN A 115 14.74 16.12 7.54
N LYS A 116 16.05 16.42 7.71
CA LYS A 116 16.68 17.63 7.13
C LYS A 116 16.51 17.76 5.61
N GLU A 117 16.34 16.64 4.93
CA GLU A 117 16.24 16.56 3.47
C GLU A 117 14.80 16.65 2.95
N ASN A 118 13.80 16.53 3.83
CA ASN A 118 12.39 16.53 3.47
C ASN A 118 11.66 17.67 4.15
N SER A 119 10.97 18.49 3.38
CA SER A 119 10.09 19.55 3.90
C SER A 119 8.84 18.98 4.61
N GLN A 120 8.53 17.71 4.40
CA GLN A 120 7.33 17.03 4.90
C GLN A 120 7.70 15.89 5.85
N LEU A 121 6.87 15.68 6.88
CA LEU A 121 6.97 14.51 7.76
C LEU A 121 6.09 13.40 7.19
N ASP A 122 6.72 12.35 6.63
CA ASP A 122 5.98 11.21 6.10
C ASP A 122 5.30 10.43 7.24
N ALA A 123 3.98 10.28 7.14
CA ALA A 123 3.17 9.54 8.11
C ALA A 123 3.62 8.07 8.28
N ALA A 124 4.26 7.49 7.26
CA ALA A 124 4.80 6.13 7.33
C ALA A 124 5.89 5.96 8.41
N HIS A 125 6.59 7.03 8.80
CA HIS A 125 7.63 6.95 9.84
C HIS A 125 7.07 6.76 11.25
N TYR A 126 5.80 7.14 11.49
CA TYR A 126 5.16 7.02 12.80
C TYR A 126 3.79 6.32 12.75
N ASP A 127 3.47 5.65 11.64
CA ASP A 127 2.21 4.93 11.46
C ASP A 127 1.96 3.87 12.55
N MET A 128 2.99 3.22 13.05
CA MET A 128 2.88 2.24 14.15
C MET A 128 2.31 2.87 15.42
N LEU A 129 2.76 4.07 15.78
CA LEU A 129 2.23 4.81 16.93
C LEU A 129 0.78 5.23 16.68
N THR A 130 0.53 5.82 15.53
CA THR A 130 -0.80 6.29 15.13
C THR A 130 -1.83 5.15 15.14
N LEU A 131 -1.52 4.02 14.52
CA LEU A 131 -2.42 2.87 14.43
C LEU A 131 -2.71 2.26 15.79
N ASN A 132 -1.69 2.07 16.64
CA ASN A 132 -1.90 1.54 17.99
C ASN A 132 -2.79 2.45 18.83
N SER A 133 -2.58 3.77 18.72
CA SER A 133 -3.38 4.76 19.48
C SER A 133 -4.80 4.93 18.91
N ALA A 134 -5.04 4.52 17.68
CA ALA A 134 -6.33 4.65 17.01
C ALA A 134 -7.29 3.49 17.31
N SER A 135 -6.84 2.38 17.88
CA SER A 135 -7.71 1.24 18.21
C SER A 135 -8.77 1.62 19.24
N ILE A 136 -10.00 1.16 19.03
CA ILE A 136 -11.16 1.40 19.89
C ILE A 136 -11.85 0.09 20.24
N PRO A 137 -12.71 0.04 21.27
CA PRO A 137 -13.47 -1.16 21.57
C PRO A 137 -14.23 -1.68 20.34
N GLY A 138 -13.93 -2.91 19.93
CA GLY A 138 -14.55 -3.57 18.77
C GLY A 138 -13.84 -3.37 17.44
N LEU A 139 -12.81 -2.50 17.36
CA LEU A 139 -12.02 -2.30 16.14
C LEU A 139 -10.53 -2.15 16.47
N ASP A 140 -9.73 -3.15 16.11
CA ASP A 140 -8.28 -3.12 16.24
C ASP A 140 -7.62 -2.61 14.94
N PHE A 141 -6.73 -1.63 15.04
CA PHE A 141 -5.81 -1.26 13.97
C PHE A 141 -4.47 -1.94 14.18
N ILE A 142 -4.05 -2.75 13.21
CA ILE A 142 -2.85 -3.59 13.32
C ILE A 142 -1.86 -3.19 12.23
N SER A 143 -0.71 -2.65 12.63
CA SER A 143 0.41 -2.43 11.71
C SER A 143 1.10 -3.76 11.41
N THR A 144 1.28 -4.08 10.12
CA THR A 144 1.93 -5.31 9.68
C THR A 144 3.24 -5.05 8.97
N GLY A 145 4.25 -5.85 9.30
CA GLY A 145 5.58 -5.75 8.70
C GLY A 145 6.42 -4.57 9.20
N GLY A 146 5.98 -3.83 10.23
CA GLY A 146 6.75 -2.73 10.81
C GLY A 146 8.05 -3.15 11.50
N SER A 147 8.21 -4.43 11.88
CA SER A 147 9.46 -4.97 12.41
C SER A 147 10.50 -5.33 11.34
N LEU A 148 10.13 -5.30 10.05
CA LEU A 148 10.94 -5.79 8.95
C LEU A 148 11.33 -4.65 8.00
N ASP A 149 12.56 -4.72 7.51
CA ASP A 149 13.00 -3.86 6.42
C ASP A 149 12.39 -4.26 5.07
N ARG A 150 12.58 -3.42 4.07
CA ARG A 150 12.03 -3.61 2.72
C ARG A 150 12.58 -4.85 2.04
N ILE A 151 13.87 -5.16 2.22
CA ILE A 151 14.52 -6.33 1.61
C ILE A 151 13.87 -7.61 2.13
N THR A 152 13.69 -7.70 3.45
CA THR A 152 13.04 -8.86 4.10
C THR A 152 11.58 -9.00 3.66
N LYS A 153 10.85 -7.90 3.53
CA LYS A 153 9.47 -7.91 2.99
C LYS A 153 9.47 -8.40 1.54
N THR A 154 10.40 -7.93 0.70
CA THR A 154 10.53 -8.37 -0.70
C THR A 154 10.89 -9.84 -0.78
N LYS A 155 11.78 -10.36 0.08
CA LYS A 155 12.09 -11.79 0.16
C LYS A 155 10.85 -12.64 0.43
N THR A 156 9.97 -12.20 1.34
CA THR A 156 8.69 -12.88 1.60
C THR A 156 7.78 -12.90 0.37
N ILE A 157 7.71 -11.78 -0.37
CA ILE A 157 6.88 -11.65 -1.58
C ILE A 157 7.47 -12.48 -2.73
N ALA A 158 8.80 -12.60 -2.82
CA ALA A 158 9.49 -13.35 -3.87
C ALA A 158 9.13 -14.85 -3.92
N ASP A 159 8.60 -15.39 -2.84
CA ASP A 159 8.12 -16.77 -2.75
C ASP A 159 6.58 -16.86 -2.67
N TYR A 160 5.87 -15.75 -2.90
CA TYR A 160 4.42 -15.69 -2.92
C TYR A 160 3.89 -15.66 -4.36
N ALA A 161 3.48 -16.82 -4.87
CA ALA A 161 3.10 -17.00 -6.27
C ALA A 161 2.10 -15.95 -6.83
N PRO A 162 1.07 -15.50 -6.09
CA PRO A 162 0.18 -14.45 -6.59
C PRO A 162 0.90 -13.14 -6.93
N ALA A 163 2.06 -12.85 -6.32
CA ALA A 163 2.83 -11.65 -6.63
C ALA A 163 3.46 -11.71 -8.04
N TYR A 164 3.70 -12.88 -8.60
CA TYR A 164 4.25 -13.02 -9.96
C TYR A 164 3.33 -12.43 -11.04
N LYS A 165 2.04 -12.34 -10.74
CA LYS A 165 1.01 -11.81 -11.64
C LYS A 165 0.48 -10.43 -11.22
N TYR A 166 0.52 -10.10 -9.92
CA TYR A 166 -0.19 -8.96 -9.37
C TYR A 166 0.68 -7.94 -8.65
N LEU A 167 2.01 -8.17 -8.53
CA LEU A 167 2.86 -7.18 -7.89
C LEU A 167 2.86 -5.88 -8.69
N ASN A 168 2.41 -4.81 -8.05
CA ASN A 168 2.45 -3.47 -8.62
C ASN A 168 3.13 -2.53 -7.62
N VAL A 169 4.21 -1.89 -8.06
CA VAL A 169 5.01 -0.95 -7.26
C VAL A 169 5.16 0.42 -7.93
N CYS A 170 4.73 0.52 -9.18
CA CYS A 170 4.82 1.76 -9.95
C CYS A 170 3.94 2.85 -9.34
N VAL A 171 4.42 4.11 -9.36
CA VAL A 171 3.65 5.27 -8.90
C VAL A 171 3.11 6.09 -10.05
N THR A 172 3.62 5.90 -11.26
CA THR A 172 3.36 6.72 -12.44
C THR A 172 2.39 6.06 -13.42
N ALA A 173 2.30 4.72 -13.42
CA ALA A 173 1.49 3.97 -14.37
C ALA A 173 0.56 2.96 -13.68
N VAL A 174 -0.44 2.46 -14.41
CA VAL A 174 -1.36 1.40 -13.95
C VAL A 174 -0.59 0.10 -13.73
N GLU A 175 0.23 -0.27 -14.71
CA GLU A 175 1.15 -1.40 -14.63
C GLU A 175 2.56 -0.91 -14.27
N ASN A 176 3.47 -1.82 -13.93
CA ASN A 176 4.85 -1.41 -13.69
C ASN A 176 5.50 -0.93 -14.99
N ASP A 177 5.99 0.31 -15.00
CA ASP A 177 6.71 0.90 -16.14
C ASP A 177 8.16 0.38 -16.28
N SER A 178 8.62 -0.37 -15.29
CA SER A 178 9.98 -0.93 -15.19
C SER A 178 11.13 0.08 -15.20
N THR A 179 10.85 1.37 -15.25
CA THR A 179 11.83 2.46 -15.36
C THR A 179 11.84 3.38 -14.14
N CYS A 180 10.72 3.53 -13.44
CA CYS A 180 10.66 4.40 -12.28
C CYS A 180 11.50 3.85 -11.11
N PHE A 181 11.91 4.74 -10.22
CA PHE A 181 12.73 4.39 -9.05
C PHE A 181 12.19 3.20 -8.24
N LYS A 182 10.87 3.08 -8.07
CA LYS A 182 10.28 1.97 -7.31
C LYS A 182 10.34 0.64 -8.08
N CYS A 183 10.14 0.67 -9.40
CA CYS A 183 10.29 -0.51 -10.25
C CYS A 183 11.73 -0.99 -10.26
N VAL A 184 12.68 -0.12 -10.59
CA VAL A 184 14.12 -0.45 -10.65
C VAL A 184 14.62 -1.00 -9.31
N ARG A 185 14.32 -0.33 -8.20
CA ARG A 185 14.71 -0.81 -6.86
C ARG A 185 14.13 -2.18 -6.54
N THR A 186 12.89 -2.46 -6.96
CA THR A 186 12.24 -3.75 -6.70
C THR A 186 12.86 -4.85 -7.55
N MET A 187 13.09 -4.58 -8.84
CA MET A 187 13.78 -5.53 -9.74
C MET A 187 15.19 -5.84 -9.24
N LEU A 188 15.97 -4.83 -8.87
CA LEU A 188 17.32 -5.02 -8.31
C LEU A 188 17.30 -5.92 -7.06
N THR A 189 16.31 -5.75 -6.18
CA THR A 189 16.18 -6.60 -4.99
C THR A 189 15.81 -8.04 -5.36
N LEU A 190 14.90 -8.22 -6.31
CA LEU A 190 14.48 -9.54 -6.79
C LEU A 190 15.62 -10.25 -7.54
N ASP A 191 16.42 -9.52 -8.28
CA ASP A 191 17.61 -10.02 -9.00
C ASP A 191 18.67 -10.48 -7.99
N ALA A 192 19.02 -9.66 -7.01
CA ALA A 192 19.93 -10.03 -5.91
C ALA A 192 19.46 -11.27 -5.11
N LEU A 193 18.15 -11.55 -5.11
CA LEU A 193 17.57 -12.76 -4.51
C LEU A 193 17.51 -13.94 -5.48
N GLY A 194 17.93 -13.79 -6.74
CA GLY A 194 17.83 -14.83 -7.79
C GLY A 194 16.38 -15.20 -8.13
N LYS A 195 15.45 -14.24 -8.07
CA LYS A 195 14.00 -14.47 -8.24
C LYS A 195 13.37 -13.61 -9.33
N LEU A 196 14.12 -12.72 -9.97
CA LEU A 196 13.58 -11.72 -10.90
C LEU A 196 12.81 -12.36 -12.06
N ASP A 197 13.30 -13.47 -12.61
CA ASP A 197 12.67 -14.16 -13.75
C ASP A 197 11.22 -14.56 -13.49
N LYS A 198 10.86 -14.87 -12.24
CA LYS A 198 9.49 -15.21 -11.86
C LYS A 198 8.51 -14.03 -11.99
N PHE A 199 9.02 -12.83 -12.11
CA PHE A 199 8.26 -11.58 -12.19
C PHE A 199 8.20 -10.99 -13.59
N SER A 200 8.59 -11.76 -14.62
CA SER A 200 8.56 -11.32 -16.03
C SER A 200 7.16 -10.98 -16.56
N ALA A 201 6.09 -11.43 -15.89
CA ALA A 201 4.72 -11.05 -16.23
C ALA A 201 4.34 -9.64 -15.71
N VAL A 202 5.10 -9.06 -14.78
CA VAL A 202 4.81 -7.77 -14.15
C VAL A 202 5.93 -6.74 -14.31
N PHE A 203 7.12 -7.16 -14.76
CA PHE A 203 8.24 -6.27 -15.08
C PHE A 203 8.83 -6.59 -16.45
N ASP A 204 9.33 -5.58 -17.14
CA ASP A 204 10.19 -5.75 -18.31
C ASP A 204 11.62 -6.11 -17.88
N VAL A 205 11.82 -7.41 -17.65
CA VAL A 205 13.11 -7.96 -17.20
C VAL A 205 14.19 -7.76 -18.28
N GLN A 206 13.82 -7.83 -19.57
CA GLN A 206 14.76 -7.63 -20.67
C GLN A 206 15.29 -6.19 -20.68
N TYR A 207 14.42 -5.21 -20.48
CA TYR A 207 14.84 -3.81 -20.38
C TYR A 207 15.82 -3.64 -19.21
N TYR A 208 15.48 -4.17 -18.02
CA TYR A 208 16.33 -4.09 -16.82
C TYR A 208 17.71 -4.71 -17.02
N MET A 209 17.80 -5.86 -17.69
CA MET A 209 19.09 -6.57 -17.93
C MET A 209 19.98 -5.85 -18.93
N ASN A 210 19.44 -4.97 -19.77
CA ASN A 210 20.17 -4.26 -20.82
C ASN A 210 20.60 -2.83 -20.41
N HIS A 211 20.19 -2.34 -19.25
CA HIS A 211 20.43 -0.97 -18.76
C HIS A 211 20.88 -0.96 -17.32
#